data_35448dfdfd3496a494b487143d4234da
#
_entry.id   35448dfdfd3496a494b487143d4234da
#
_cell.length_a   1.000
_cell.length_b   1.000
_cell.length_c   1.000
_cell.angle_alpha   90.00
_cell.angle_beta   90.00
_cell.angle_gamma   90.00
#
_symmetry.space_group_name_H-M   'P 1'
#
loop_
_entity.id
_entity.type
_entity.pdbx_description
1 polymer ?
#
loop_
_entity_poly.entity_id
_entity_poly.type
_entity_poly.pdbx_seq_one_letter_code
_entity_poly.pdbx_strand_id
1 'polypeptide(L)'
;MTKPSKSTAKYREKWTWDTTAFGSHCINCYPGNCLYRVYVKDGVVVREEQSGTFETVEPGVPDMNPMGCQKGNSWSQMLHSPERIAYPLKRAGERGEGKWTRVSWDEALSDIADATLDAIQESGPESVLQISTPNEGGLM
;
A
#
# COMPACT_ATOMS: atom_id res chain seq x y z
N MET A 1 -6.31 25.38 31.35
CA MET A 1 -5.55 25.03 30.12
C MET A 1 -4.42 26.05 29.95
N THR A 2 -3.18 25.66 30.14
CA THR A 2 -2.00 26.51 29.96
C THR A 2 -1.79 26.79 28.47
N LYS A 3 -1.61 28.07 28.07
CA LYS A 3 -1.27 28.44 26.69
C LYS A 3 0.04 27.70 26.28
N PRO A 4 0.09 27.09 25.11
CA PRO A 4 1.33 26.46 24.63
C PRO A 4 2.43 27.50 24.48
N SER A 5 3.66 27.08 24.81
CA SER A 5 4.82 27.98 24.64
C SER A 5 5.05 28.27 23.16
N LYS A 6 5.58 29.49 22.85
CA LYS A 6 5.90 29.89 21.47
C LYS A 6 6.85 28.88 20.76
N SER A 7 7.68 28.18 21.52
CA SER A 7 8.62 27.18 20.98
C SER A 7 7.94 25.92 20.43
N THR A 8 6.74 25.57 20.90
CA THR A 8 6.00 24.40 20.44
C THR A 8 5.00 24.72 19.31
N ALA A 9 4.76 25.99 19.02
CA ALA A 9 3.78 26.42 18.01
C ALA A 9 4.11 25.88 16.62
N LYS A 10 5.38 25.97 16.19
CA LYS A 10 5.84 25.47 14.89
C LYS A 10 5.62 23.96 14.70
N TYR A 11 5.78 23.18 15.76
CA TYR A 11 5.51 21.74 15.70
C TYR A 11 4.02 21.45 15.60
N ARG A 12 3.19 22.23 16.27
CA ARG A 12 1.73 22.08 16.23
C ARG A 12 1.16 22.48 14.88
N GLU A 13 1.67 23.53 14.26
CA GLU A 13 1.29 23.93 12.90
C GLU A 13 1.62 22.85 11.87
N LYS A 14 2.76 22.19 12.02
CA LYS A 14 3.20 21.11 11.13
C LYS A 14 2.36 19.84 11.28
N TRP A 15 1.82 19.60 12.47
CA TRP A 15 1.08 18.37 12.79
C TRP A 15 -0.43 18.65 12.90
N THR A 16 -1.00 19.24 11.87
CA THR A 16 -2.45 19.43 11.76
C THR A 16 -3.03 18.47 10.72
N TRP A 17 -4.19 17.95 11.03
CA TRP A 17 -4.96 17.06 10.14
C TRP A 17 -6.45 17.30 10.34
N ASP A 18 -7.26 16.93 9.36
CA ASP A 18 -8.71 17.12 9.37
C ASP A 18 -9.40 15.88 9.93
N THR A 19 -8.88 14.71 9.60
CA THR A 19 -9.44 13.44 10.01
C THR A 19 -8.37 12.37 10.18
N THR A 20 -8.74 11.31 10.90
CA THR A 20 -7.95 10.09 11.02
C THR A 20 -8.78 8.90 10.59
N ALA A 21 -8.15 7.93 9.98
CA ALA A 21 -8.76 6.66 9.64
C ALA A 21 -7.83 5.50 10.05
N PHE A 22 -8.40 4.34 10.21
CA PHE A 22 -7.63 3.12 10.37
C PHE A 22 -7.57 2.40 9.03
N GLY A 23 -6.43 1.83 8.74
CA GLY A 23 -6.22 1.05 7.54
C GLY A 23 -5.22 -0.05 7.80
N SER A 24 -5.32 -1.11 7.04
CA SER A 24 -4.26 -2.09 6.95
C SER A 24 -3.59 -1.96 5.59
N HIS A 25 -2.29 -2.10 5.57
CA HIS A 25 -1.59 -2.21 4.31
C HIS A 25 -0.40 -3.16 4.45
N CYS A 26 -0.15 -3.83 3.37
CA CYS A 26 1.01 -4.67 3.20
C CYS A 26 1.82 -4.16 2.01
N ILE A 27 3.11 -3.97 2.20
CA ILE A 27 4.02 -3.67 1.12
C ILE A 27 4.74 -4.97 0.75
N ASN A 28 4.04 -5.87 0.08
CA ASN A 28 4.61 -7.13 -0.40
C ASN A 28 5.52 -7.80 0.63
N CYS A 29 5.09 -7.89 1.88
CA CYS A 29 5.87 -8.50 2.94
C CYS A 29 5.02 -9.43 3.80
N TYR A 30 5.66 -10.42 4.35
CA TYR A 30 5.08 -11.32 5.32
C TYR A 30 5.43 -10.82 6.74
N PRO A 31 4.50 -10.85 7.70
CA PRO A 31 3.17 -11.47 7.67
C PRO A 31 2.03 -10.57 7.13
N GLY A 32 2.29 -9.34 6.72
CA GLY A 32 1.26 -8.41 6.24
C GLY A 32 0.23 -8.01 7.29
N ASN A 33 -0.89 -7.41 6.84
CA ASN A 33 -1.99 -6.95 7.69
C ASN A 33 -1.57 -6.01 8.83
N CYS A 34 -0.50 -5.25 8.62
CA CYS A 34 -0.08 -4.25 9.58
C CYS A 34 -1.13 -3.15 9.67
N LEU A 35 -1.59 -2.90 10.88
CA LEU A 35 -2.63 -1.91 11.13
C LEU A 35 -2.00 -0.54 11.39
N TYR A 36 -2.50 0.44 10.67
CA TYR A 36 -2.03 1.82 10.76
C TYR A 36 -3.18 2.78 11.05
N ARG A 37 -2.84 3.83 11.76
CA ARG A 37 -3.64 5.04 11.82
C ARG A 37 -3.07 6.01 10.82
N VAL A 38 -3.91 6.46 9.90
CA VAL A 38 -3.54 7.45 8.89
C VAL A 38 -4.14 8.80 9.22
N TYR A 39 -3.38 9.85 9.01
CA TYR A 39 -3.76 11.23 9.25
C TYR A 39 -3.93 11.92 7.90
N VAL A 40 -5.09 12.49 7.69
CA VAL A 40 -5.48 13.08 6.40
C VAL A 40 -5.68 14.58 6.57
N LYS A 41 -5.12 15.35 5.68
CA LYS A 41 -5.31 16.77 5.57
C LYS A 41 -5.63 17.15 4.13
N ASP A 42 -6.70 17.91 3.92
CA ASP A 42 -7.15 18.33 2.59
C ASP A 42 -7.29 17.14 1.59
N GLY A 43 -7.75 15.99 2.09
CA GLY A 43 -7.88 14.77 1.30
C GLY A 43 -6.58 14.00 1.02
N VAL A 44 -5.45 14.46 1.55
CA VAL A 44 -4.13 13.86 1.35
C VAL A 44 -3.66 13.19 2.64
N VAL A 45 -3.17 11.97 2.55
CA VAL A 45 -2.52 11.30 3.68
C VAL A 45 -1.18 11.97 3.93
N VAL A 46 -1.05 12.59 5.10
CA VAL A 46 0.15 13.37 5.49
C VAL A 46 1.06 12.62 6.46
N ARG A 47 0.53 11.58 7.08
CA ARG A 47 1.28 10.78 8.05
C ARG A 47 0.59 9.43 8.27
N GLU A 48 1.39 8.44 8.58
CA GLU A 48 0.98 7.15 9.13
C GLU A 48 1.72 6.86 10.43
N GLU A 49 1.06 6.15 11.31
CA GLU A 49 1.70 5.55 12.47
C GLU A 49 1.09 4.19 12.78
N GLN A 50 1.84 3.34 13.43
CA GLN A 50 1.35 2.04 13.86
C GLN A 50 0.16 2.22 14.80
N SER A 51 -0.90 1.45 14.59
CA SER A 51 -2.05 1.46 15.49
C SER A 51 -1.76 0.57 16.70
N GLY A 52 -1.52 1.20 17.85
CA GLY A 52 -1.33 0.52 19.13
C GLY A 52 -2.60 0.46 19.99
N THR A 53 -3.78 0.53 19.35
CA THR A 53 -5.06 0.66 20.07
C THR A 53 -5.80 -0.67 20.27
N PHE A 54 -5.18 -1.79 19.96
CA PHE A 54 -5.77 -3.11 20.19
C PHE A 54 -5.48 -3.58 21.60
N GLU A 55 -6.50 -4.14 22.24
CA GLU A 55 -6.33 -4.80 23.52
C GLU A 55 -5.48 -6.06 23.38
N THR A 56 -4.76 -6.40 24.45
CA THR A 56 -4.00 -7.64 24.52
C THR A 56 -4.94 -8.82 24.36
N VAL A 57 -4.64 -9.70 23.41
CA VAL A 57 -5.50 -10.86 23.12
C VAL A 57 -5.51 -11.83 24.29
N GLU A 58 -4.37 -11.97 24.98
CA GLU A 58 -4.23 -12.87 26.12
C GLU A 58 -3.37 -12.22 27.21
N PRO A 59 -3.88 -12.09 28.44
CA PRO A 59 -3.14 -11.48 29.55
C PRO A 59 -1.82 -12.23 29.82
N GLY A 60 -0.73 -11.48 29.89
CA GLY A 60 0.61 -12.01 30.19
C GLY A 60 1.36 -12.61 29.00
N VAL A 61 0.73 -12.69 27.84
CA VAL A 61 1.43 -13.05 26.58
C VAL A 61 1.86 -11.77 25.89
N PRO A 62 3.15 -11.64 25.49
CA PRO A 62 3.60 -10.49 24.74
C PRO A 62 2.78 -10.33 23.45
N ASP A 63 2.13 -9.18 23.30
CA ASP A 63 1.35 -8.86 22.11
C ASP A 63 2.28 -8.41 20.97
N MET A 64 1.95 -8.81 19.76
CA MET A 64 2.64 -8.35 18.56
C MET A 64 2.17 -6.95 18.10
N ASN A 65 1.24 -6.33 18.81
CA ASN A 65 0.80 -4.97 18.58
C ASN A 65 1.65 -3.95 19.39
N PRO A 66 1.96 -2.81 18.79
CA PRO A 66 1.67 -2.45 17.43
C PRO A 66 2.60 -3.15 16.42
N MET A 67 2.00 -3.81 15.43
CA MET A 67 2.74 -4.39 14.30
C MET A 67 2.90 -3.36 13.18
N GLY A 68 4.10 -3.10 12.82
CA GLY A 68 4.38 -2.23 11.68
C GLY A 68 5.88 -1.99 11.55
N CYS A 69 6.28 -1.61 10.36
CA CYS A 69 7.66 -1.29 10.06
C CYS A 69 7.78 0.09 9.40
N GLN A 70 8.99 0.56 9.22
CA GLN A 70 9.25 1.86 8.60
C GLN A 70 8.74 1.95 7.16
N LYS A 71 8.66 0.85 6.42
CA LYS A 71 8.06 0.84 5.09
C LYS A 71 6.59 1.24 5.14
N GLY A 72 5.84 0.69 6.08
CA GLY A 72 4.47 1.07 6.31
C GLY A 72 4.31 2.52 6.76
N ASN A 73 5.17 3.00 7.64
CA ASN A 73 5.17 4.40 8.11
C ASN A 73 5.57 5.43 7.05
N SER A 74 6.00 5.01 5.88
CA SER A 74 6.34 5.88 4.75
C SER A 74 5.47 5.65 3.51
N TRP A 75 4.36 4.95 3.67
CA TRP A 75 3.48 4.60 2.56
C TRP A 75 2.90 5.81 1.84
N SER A 76 2.57 6.88 2.57
CA SER A 76 2.09 8.14 1.98
C SER A 76 3.08 8.72 0.99
N GLN A 77 4.38 8.58 1.23
CA GLN A 77 5.41 9.05 0.29
C GLN A 77 5.36 8.27 -1.03
N MET A 78 5.12 6.96 -0.98
CA MET A 78 4.93 6.16 -2.18
C MET A 78 3.59 6.47 -2.87
N LEU A 79 2.52 6.63 -2.09
CA LEU A 79 1.19 6.92 -2.61
C LEU A 79 1.14 8.22 -3.41
N HIS A 80 1.87 9.23 -2.94
CA HIS A 80 1.91 10.56 -3.57
C HIS A 80 3.18 10.80 -4.40
N SER A 81 4.00 9.77 -4.60
CA SER A 81 5.21 9.89 -5.42
C SER A 81 4.86 10.19 -6.88
N PRO A 82 5.57 11.12 -7.52
CA PRO A 82 5.43 11.36 -8.96
C PRO A 82 5.86 10.15 -9.81
N GLU A 83 6.64 9.24 -9.23
CA GLU A 83 7.08 8.00 -9.89
C GLU A 83 6.06 6.87 -9.79
N ARG A 84 4.97 7.08 -9.05
CA ARG A 84 3.92 6.09 -8.92
C ARG A 84 3.24 5.85 -10.26
N ILE A 85 3.19 4.59 -10.68
CA ILE A 85 2.44 4.16 -11.86
C ILE A 85 0.95 4.26 -11.54
N ALA A 86 0.26 5.22 -12.15
CA ALA A 86 -1.17 5.48 -11.94
C ALA A 86 -2.07 4.90 -13.04
N TYR A 87 -1.48 4.37 -14.08
CA TYR A 87 -2.20 3.84 -15.26
C TYR A 87 -1.51 2.59 -15.78
N PRO A 88 -2.23 1.70 -16.49
CA PRO A 88 -1.62 0.57 -17.14
C PRO A 88 -0.57 1.00 -18.17
N LEU A 89 0.54 0.29 -18.17
CA LEU A 89 1.64 0.52 -19.09
C LEU A 89 1.93 -0.77 -19.86
N LYS A 90 1.94 -0.67 -21.18
CA LYS A 90 2.33 -1.74 -22.09
C LYS A 90 3.76 -1.50 -22.55
N ARG A 91 4.58 -2.53 -22.59
CA ARG A 91 5.95 -2.41 -23.09
C ARG A 91 5.94 -2.06 -24.58
N ALA A 92 6.67 -1.00 -24.95
CA ALA A 92 6.75 -0.48 -26.32
C ALA A 92 8.09 -0.77 -27.00
N GLY A 93 9.03 -1.40 -26.32
CA GLY A 93 10.36 -1.71 -26.84
C GLY A 93 10.82 -3.11 -26.43
N GLU A 94 12.07 -3.40 -26.72
CA GLU A 94 12.70 -4.66 -26.34
C GLU A 94 12.77 -4.81 -24.81
N ARG A 95 12.87 -6.06 -24.34
CA ARG A 95 12.98 -6.34 -22.92
C ARG A 95 14.24 -5.70 -22.33
N GLY A 96 14.06 -4.84 -21.32
CA GLY A 96 15.16 -4.11 -20.67
C GLY A 96 15.37 -2.69 -21.18
N GLU A 97 14.76 -2.27 -22.27
CA GLU A 97 14.87 -0.89 -22.77
C GLU A 97 14.14 0.16 -21.92
N GLY A 98 13.24 -0.24 -21.04
CA GLY A 98 12.48 0.67 -20.20
C GLY A 98 11.47 1.55 -20.95
N LYS A 99 11.11 1.19 -22.18
CA LYS A 99 10.14 1.92 -23.00
C LYS A 99 8.72 1.41 -22.74
N TRP A 100 7.82 2.33 -22.39
CA TRP A 100 6.45 2.02 -22.02
C TRP A 100 5.48 2.96 -22.71
N THR A 101 4.32 2.44 -23.10
CA THR A 101 3.20 3.22 -23.62
C THR A 101 2.00 3.03 -22.67
N ARG A 102 1.34 4.14 -22.35
CA ARG A 102 0.11 4.12 -21.59
C ARG A 102 -1.01 3.52 -22.43
N VAL A 103 -1.77 2.59 -21.85
CA VAL A 103 -2.96 1.97 -22.44
C VAL A 103 -4.17 2.14 -21.52
N SER A 104 -5.36 1.85 -22.02
CA SER A 104 -6.56 1.81 -21.19
C SER A 104 -6.59 0.56 -20.32
N TRP A 105 -7.43 0.58 -19.28
CA TRP A 105 -7.68 -0.63 -18.47
C TRP A 105 -8.31 -1.75 -19.30
N ASP A 106 -9.23 -1.42 -20.19
CA ASP A 106 -9.89 -2.41 -21.05
C ASP A 106 -8.88 -3.09 -21.98
N GLU A 107 -7.98 -2.32 -22.60
CA GLU A 107 -6.92 -2.88 -23.43
C GLU A 107 -5.98 -3.77 -22.59
N ALA A 108 -5.51 -3.29 -21.44
CA ALA A 108 -4.60 -4.06 -20.58
C ALA A 108 -5.22 -5.37 -20.12
N LEU A 109 -6.48 -5.35 -19.69
CA LEU A 109 -7.18 -6.54 -19.22
C LEU A 109 -7.45 -7.53 -20.34
N SER A 110 -7.82 -7.05 -21.55
CA SER A 110 -7.99 -7.91 -22.71
C SER A 110 -6.68 -8.58 -23.11
N ASP A 111 -5.60 -7.82 -23.23
CA ASP A 111 -4.28 -8.36 -23.56
C ASP A 111 -3.82 -9.44 -22.56
N ILE A 112 -4.05 -9.21 -21.28
CA ILE A 112 -3.69 -10.19 -20.22
C ILE A 112 -4.56 -11.45 -20.32
N ALA A 113 -5.87 -11.28 -20.55
CA ALA A 113 -6.79 -12.40 -20.69
C ALA A 113 -6.43 -13.25 -21.90
N ASP A 114 -6.22 -12.62 -23.06
CA ASP A 114 -5.87 -13.32 -24.29
C ASP A 114 -4.54 -14.09 -24.15
N ALA A 115 -3.50 -13.44 -23.63
CA ALA A 115 -2.22 -14.11 -23.38
C ALA A 115 -2.32 -15.27 -22.40
N THR A 116 -3.20 -15.16 -21.37
CA THR A 116 -3.43 -16.23 -20.41
C THR A 116 -4.16 -17.42 -21.07
N LEU A 117 -5.19 -17.15 -21.87
CA LEU A 117 -5.93 -18.16 -22.59
C LEU A 117 -5.06 -18.87 -23.63
N ASP A 118 -4.26 -18.13 -24.37
CA ASP A 118 -3.32 -18.69 -25.33
C ASP A 118 -2.32 -19.65 -24.66
N ALA A 119 -1.74 -19.24 -23.53
CA ALA A 119 -0.83 -20.09 -22.76
C ALA A 119 -1.51 -21.38 -22.27
N ILE A 120 -2.75 -21.29 -21.80
CA ILE A 120 -3.53 -22.46 -21.36
C ILE A 120 -3.85 -23.38 -22.55
N GLN A 121 -4.21 -22.82 -23.69
CA GLN A 121 -4.54 -23.61 -24.88
C GLN A 121 -3.31 -24.31 -25.47
N GLU A 122 -2.17 -23.63 -25.50
CA GLU A 122 -0.94 -24.15 -26.07
C GLU A 122 -0.22 -25.16 -25.17
N SER A 123 -0.22 -24.93 -23.87
CA SER A 123 0.65 -25.63 -22.92
C SER A 123 -0.05 -26.20 -21.69
N GLY A 124 -1.38 -26.09 -21.59
CA GLY A 124 -2.16 -26.50 -20.43
C GLY A 124 -2.22 -25.47 -19.31
N PRO A 125 -3.20 -25.61 -18.38
CA PRO A 125 -3.41 -24.66 -17.29
C PRO A 125 -2.23 -24.56 -16.32
N GLU A 126 -1.41 -25.59 -16.22
CA GLU A 126 -0.18 -25.61 -15.42
C GLU A 126 0.94 -24.69 -15.94
N SER A 127 0.78 -24.13 -17.14
CA SER A 127 1.70 -23.14 -17.69
C SER A 127 1.54 -21.76 -17.05
N VAL A 128 0.43 -21.52 -16.35
CA VAL A 128 0.14 -20.24 -15.68
C VAL A 128 0.47 -20.33 -14.20
N LEU A 129 1.49 -19.59 -13.78
CA LEU A 129 1.91 -19.51 -12.40
C LEU A 129 1.51 -18.17 -11.80
N GLN A 130 0.69 -18.19 -10.76
CA GLN A 130 0.42 -17.02 -9.94
C GLN A 130 1.38 -16.97 -8.75
N ILE A 131 2.08 -15.85 -8.61
CA ILE A 131 2.91 -15.56 -7.46
C ILE A 131 2.28 -14.39 -6.71
N SER A 132 1.76 -14.66 -5.53
CA SER A 132 1.15 -13.64 -4.68
C SER A 132 1.71 -13.72 -3.26
N THR A 133 1.52 -12.66 -2.48
CA THR A 133 1.84 -12.68 -1.05
C THR A 133 0.71 -13.40 -0.28
N PRO A 134 1.02 -14.05 0.86
CA PRO A 134 0.01 -14.79 1.64
C PRO A 134 -1.16 -13.92 2.14
N ASN A 135 -1.04 -12.60 2.07
CA ASN A 135 -1.98 -11.65 2.64
C ASN A 135 -2.81 -10.90 1.60
N GLU A 136 -2.68 -11.24 0.33
CA GLU A 136 -3.47 -10.60 -0.72
C GLU A 136 -4.96 -10.99 -0.69
N GLY A 137 -5.31 -11.97 0.11
CA GLY A 137 -6.70 -12.36 0.35
C GLY A 137 -7.53 -11.32 1.10
N GLY A 138 -6.94 -10.20 1.42
CA GLY A 138 -7.62 -9.14 2.12
C GLY A 138 -7.94 -9.48 3.58
N LEU A 139 -8.61 -8.58 4.20
CA LEU A 139 -9.26 -8.79 5.47
C LEU A 139 -10.44 -9.74 5.26
N MET A 140 -10.27 -10.91 5.71
CA MET A 140 -11.42 -11.78 5.97
C MET A 140 -11.86 -11.60 7.41
#